data_3a6362cf1b66d02e982b3bc647feb849
#
_entry.id   3a6362cf1b66d02e982b3bc647feb849
#
_cell.length_a   1.000
_cell.length_b   1.000
_cell.length_c   1.000
_cell.angle_alpha   90.00
_cell.angle_beta   90.00
_cell.angle_gamma   90.00
#
_symmetry.space_group_name_H-M   'P 1'
#
loop_
_entity.id
_entity.type
_entity.pdbx_description
1 polymer ?
#
loop_
_entity_poly.entity_id
_entity_poly.type
_entity_poly.pdbx_seq_one_letter_code
_entity_poly.pdbx_strand_id
1 'polypeptide(L)'
;MEKEWYVFQETIKNYFLSLGLYAETNKTIKGIRTEHDIDVYIDFSFIGLETVWLIETKCWNKKVDKNTVSAFMHRVGEAGADKGIIVSKEGFQAGADEAVKNSNILLRTFEELKKETVRYSLTNILSPYEKRFKILEARYWSHSKKIRQKYNLRAYIEDNIEFSGFLLLAKICSVIENIKNVSYPIDLCIPQLTQVGELEANNLQQAINWLNLGLNLLDERLILAEIEMQKNNEFLPKLDYPSISIDFYKYIFSVQA
;
A
#
# COMPACT_ATOMS: atom_id res chain seq x y z
N MET A 1 -9.89 33.87 5.42
CA MET A 1 -10.19 32.48 5.83
C MET A 1 -10.86 31.78 4.65
N GLU A 2 -10.24 30.69 4.20
CA GLU A 2 -10.87 29.85 3.17
C GLU A 2 -12.15 29.23 3.71
N LYS A 3 -13.15 29.04 2.84
CA LYS A 3 -14.44 28.47 3.25
C LYS A 3 -14.25 26.98 3.55
N GLU A 4 -14.86 26.48 4.63
CA GLU A 4 -14.72 25.08 5.09
C GLU A 4 -15.02 24.05 3.97
N TRP A 5 -16.03 24.31 3.14
CA TRP A 5 -16.38 23.44 2.03
C TRP A 5 -15.27 23.35 0.96
N TYR A 6 -14.56 24.47 0.69
CA TYR A 6 -13.46 24.49 -0.27
C TYR A 6 -12.25 23.71 0.23
N VAL A 7 -11.91 23.87 1.51
CA VAL A 7 -10.84 23.09 2.17
C VAL A 7 -11.17 21.59 2.09
N PHE A 8 -12.44 21.22 2.26
CA PHE A 8 -12.88 19.83 2.16
C PHE A 8 -12.74 19.27 0.74
N GLN A 9 -13.10 20.02 -0.30
CA GLN A 9 -12.85 19.65 -1.70
C GLN A 9 -11.36 19.47 -1.99
N GLU A 10 -10.53 20.43 -1.60
CA GLU A 10 -9.09 20.37 -1.79
C GLU A 10 -8.45 19.19 -1.05
N THR A 11 -8.94 18.88 0.15
CA THR A 11 -8.50 17.71 0.91
C THR A 11 -8.76 16.40 0.15
N ILE A 12 -9.97 16.27 -0.42
CA ILE A 12 -10.34 15.07 -1.20
C ILE A 12 -9.52 15.00 -2.50
N LYS A 13 -9.36 16.10 -3.23
CA LYS A 13 -8.51 16.17 -4.42
C LYS A 13 -7.07 15.71 -4.09
N ASN A 14 -6.46 16.31 -3.06
CA ASN A 14 -5.09 16.01 -2.66
C ASN A 14 -4.92 14.55 -2.23
N TYR A 15 -5.95 13.97 -1.63
CA TYR A 15 -5.97 12.55 -1.32
C TYR A 15 -5.86 11.70 -2.59
N PHE A 16 -6.64 11.95 -3.63
CA PHE A 16 -6.57 11.19 -4.88
C PHE A 16 -5.25 11.43 -5.64
N LEU A 17 -4.72 12.66 -5.62
CA LEU A 17 -3.37 12.95 -6.14
C LEU A 17 -2.31 12.12 -5.41
N SER A 18 -2.42 11.94 -4.10
CA SER A 18 -1.49 11.12 -3.31
C SER A 18 -1.56 9.61 -3.66
N LEU A 19 -2.66 9.15 -4.24
CA LEU A 19 -2.82 7.80 -4.77
C LEU A 19 -2.28 7.65 -6.22
N GLY A 20 -1.74 8.73 -6.80
CA GLY A 20 -1.19 8.74 -8.16
C GLY A 20 -2.23 8.93 -9.26
N LEU A 21 -3.45 9.34 -8.92
CA LEU A 21 -4.50 9.66 -9.88
C LEU A 21 -4.47 11.14 -10.24
N TYR A 22 -4.86 11.52 -11.45
CA TYR A 22 -5.12 12.91 -11.77
C TYR A 22 -6.44 13.36 -11.11
N ALA A 23 -6.42 14.50 -10.44
CA ALA A 23 -7.60 15.07 -9.80
C ALA A 23 -7.61 16.60 -9.89
N GLU A 24 -8.78 17.18 -10.17
CA GLU A 24 -8.99 18.61 -10.35
C GLU A 24 -10.28 19.04 -9.63
N THR A 25 -10.26 20.20 -8.95
CA THR A 25 -11.45 20.75 -8.28
C THR A 25 -12.15 21.79 -9.16
N ASN A 26 -13.46 21.94 -8.95
CA ASN A 26 -14.32 22.93 -9.62
C ASN A 26 -14.21 22.87 -11.16
N LYS A 27 -14.16 21.67 -11.71
CA LYS A 27 -14.10 21.45 -13.15
C LYS A 27 -15.49 21.52 -13.78
N THR A 28 -15.67 22.41 -14.75
CA THR A 28 -16.86 22.41 -15.59
C THR A 28 -16.71 21.36 -16.69
N ILE A 29 -17.65 20.43 -16.79
CA ILE A 29 -17.68 19.38 -17.82
C ILE A 29 -18.94 19.52 -18.68
N LYS A 30 -18.82 19.16 -19.95
CA LYS A 30 -19.96 19.18 -20.88
C LYS A 30 -20.73 17.87 -20.76
N GLY A 31 -22.00 17.97 -20.33
CA GLY A 31 -22.94 16.85 -20.37
C GLY A 31 -23.66 16.74 -21.70
N ILE A 32 -24.63 15.82 -21.80
CA ILE A 32 -25.44 15.62 -23.00
C ILE A 32 -26.27 16.86 -23.33
N ARG A 33 -26.82 17.55 -22.33
CA ARG A 33 -27.76 18.67 -22.49
C ARG A 33 -27.21 19.98 -21.94
N THR A 34 -26.46 19.93 -20.85
CA THR A 34 -25.97 21.11 -20.13
C THR A 34 -24.55 20.92 -19.68
N GLU A 35 -23.91 21.99 -19.25
CA GLU A 35 -22.62 21.95 -18.53
C GLU A 35 -22.88 21.71 -17.05
N HIS A 36 -21.95 20.99 -16.41
CA HIS A 36 -22.01 20.66 -15.00
C HIS A 36 -20.71 21.05 -14.29
N ASP A 37 -20.83 21.79 -13.20
CA ASP A 37 -19.71 22.05 -12.32
C ASP A 37 -19.55 20.87 -11.34
N ILE A 38 -18.35 20.31 -11.30
CA ILE A 38 -18.00 19.12 -10.52
C ILE A 38 -17.04 19.52 -9.41
N ASP A 39 -17.36 19.16 -8.19
CA ASP A 39 -16.56 19.49 -7.02
C ASP A 39 -15.15 18.93 -7.11
N VAL A 40 -15.01 17.62 -7.46
CA VAL A 40 -13.72 16.98 -7.76
C VAL A 40 -13.88 16.04 -8.95
N TYR A 41 -13.11 16.28 -9.99
CA TYR A 41 -13.00 15.45 -11.20
C TYR A 41 -11.76 14.58 -11.10
N ILE A 42 -11.89 13.29 -11.43
CA ILE A 42 -10.79 12.34 -11.46
C ILE A 42 -10.74 11.65 -12.81
N ASP A 43 -9.54 11.54 -13.34
CA ASP A 43 -9.26 10.94 -14.62
C ASP A 43 -8.04 10.01 -14.50
N PHE A 44 -8.15 8.80 -15.00
CA PHE A 44 -7.07 7.82 -15.01
C PHE A 44 -7.29 6.75 -16.06
N SER A 45 -6.20 6.10 -16.48
CA SER A 45 -6.27 4.91 -17.35
C SER A 45 -6.08 3.64 -16.52
N PHE A 46 -7.00 2.69 -16.68
CA PHE A 46 -6.88 1.36 -16.10
C PHE A 46 -6.91 0.30 -17.19
N ILE A 47 -5.84 -0.49 -17.30
CA ILE A 47 -5.67 -1.52 -18.37
C ILE A 47 -5.91 -0.97 -19.79
N GLY A 48 -5.50 0.28 -20.04
CA GLY A 48 -5.66 0.93 -21.34
C GLY A 48 -7.04 1.53 -21.63
N LEU A 49 -7.96 1.52 -20.64
CA LEU A 49 -9.27 2.14 -20.72
C LEU A 49 -9.26 3.44 -19.91
N GLU A 50 -9.66 4.54 -20.56
CA GLU A 50 -9.86 5.81 -19.87
C GLU A 50 -11.07 5.69 -18.95
N THR A 51 -10.93 6.17 -17.73
CA THR A 51 -11.94 6.07 -16.68
C THR A 51 -12.12 7.42 -16.00
N VAL A 52 -13.35 7.90 -15.93
CA VAL A 52 -13.70 9.18 -15.32
C VAL A 52 -14.59 8.98 -14.10
N TRP A 53 -14.16 9.52 -12.97
CA TRP A 53 -14.97 9.58 -11.76
C TRP A 53 -15.33 11.02 -11.43
N LEU A 54 -16.60 11.22 -11.07
CA LEU A 54 -17.09 12.50 -10.57
C LEU A 54 -17.35 12.41 -9.08
N ILE A 55 -16.86 13.38 -8.33
CA ILE A 55 -17.07 13.43 -6.89
C ILE A 55 -17.83 14.69 -6.53
N GLU A 56 -18.88 14.50 -5.77
CA GLU A 56 -19.65 15.55 -5.11
C GLU A 56 -19.28 15.58 -3.63
N THR A 57 -18.96 16.73 -3.10
CA THR A 57 -18.57 16.87 -1.69
C THR A 57 -19.66 17.55 -0.88
N LYS A 58 -19.99 17.00 0.29
CA LYS A 58 -21.02 17.54 1.18
C LYS A 58 -20.44 17.79 2.57
N CYS A 59 -19.88 19.00 2.73
CA CYS A 59 -19.36 19.50 4.00
C CYS A 59 -20.49 20.10 4.87
N TRP A 60 -21.60 19.35 5.01
CA TRP A 60 -22.77 19.78 5.78
C TRP A 60 -22.73 19.21 7.20
N ASN A 61 -23.33 19.93 8.17
CA ASN A 61 -23.56 19.44 9.52
C ASN A 61 -24.87 18.63 9.62
N LYS A 62 -25.27 17.97 8.55
CA LYS A 62 -26.43 17.07 8.46
C LYS A 62 -26.20 15.98 7.43
N LYS A 63 -26.88 14.87 7.60
CA LYS A 63 -26.84 13.73 6.67
C LYS A 63 -27.43 14.10 5.31
N VAL A 64 -26.82 13.58 4.24
CA VAL A 64 -27.25 13.78 2.85
C VAL A 64 -28.54 12.99 2.61
N ASP A 65 -29.52 13.65 1.99
CA ASP A 65 -30.82 13.07 1.68
C ASP A 65 -30.89 12.42 0.28
N LYS A 66 -31.97 11.64 0.05
CA LYS A 66 -32.18 10.92 -1.20
C LYS A 66 -32.26 11.85 -2.42
N ASN A 67 -32.87 13.06 -2.30
CA ASN A 67 -33.05 13.96 -3.42
C ASN A 67 -31.69 14.48 -3.93
N THR A 68 -30.81 14.83 -3.01
CA THR A 68 -29.43 15.24 -3.32
C THR A 68 -28.66 14.12 -4.07
N VAL A 69 -28.81 12.87 -3.62
CA VAL A 69 -28.22 11.71 -4.28
C VAL A 69 -28.78 11.51 -5.68
N SER A 70 -30.12 11.58 -5.85
CA SER A 70 -30.77 11.41 -7.15
C SER A 70 -30.35 12.49 -8.15
N ALA A 71 -30.21 13.73 -7.70
CA ALA A 71 -29.75 14.84 -8.55
C ALA A 71 -28.31 14.62 -9.03
N PHE A 72 -27.44 14.09 -8.16
CA PHE A 72 -26.06 13.76 -8.55
C PHE A 72 -26.01 12.56 -9.50
N MET A 73 -26.81 11.52 -9.27
CA MET A 73 -26.91 10.37 -10.19
C MET A 73 -27.24 10.83 -11.62
N HIS A 74 -28.21 11.77 -11.76
CA HIS A 74 -28.56 12.32 -13.05
C HIS A 74 -27.37 13.05 -13.71
N ARG A 75 -26.63 13.87 -12.96
CA ARG A 75 -25.41 14.55 -13.46
C ARG A 75 -24.34 13.55 -13.94
N VAL A 76 -24.08 12.49 -13.17
CA VAL A 76 -23.12 11.44 -13.54
C VAL A 76 -23.53 10.76 -14.85
N GLY A 77 -24.82 10.45 -15.01
CA GLY A 77 -25.35 9.88 -16.25
C GLY A 77 -25.26 10.82 -17.44
N GLU A 78 -25.58 12.11 -17.28
CA GLU A 78 -25.47 13.12 -18.35
C GLU A 78 -24.02 13.38 -18.76
N ALA A 79 -23.08 13.29 -17.82
CA ALA A 79 -21.66 13.45 -18.07
C ALA A 79 -21.01 12.22 -18.73
N GLY A 80 -21.70 11.08 -18.77
CA GLY A 80 -21.14 9.83 -19.27
C GLY A 80 -19.98 9.30 -18.42
N ALA A 81 -19.96 9.64 -17.12
CA ALA A 81 -18.87 9.21 -16.24
C ALA A 81 -19.05 7.78 -15.76
N ASP A 82 -17.93 7.07 -15.61
CA ASP A 82 -17.92 5.67 -15.21
C ASP A 82 -18.39 5.47 -13.77
N LYS A 83 -18.11 6.43 -12.88
CA LYS A 83 -18.50 6.39 -11.47
C LYS A 83 -18.79 7.77 -10.91
N GLY A 84 -19.79 7.83 -10.04
CA GLY A 84 -20.03 8.98 -9.16
C GLY A 84 -19.76 8.61 -7.71
N ILE A 85 -19.18 9.54 -6.95
CA ILE A 85 -18.94 9.36 -5.52
C ILE A 85 -19.45 10.58 -4.79
N ILE A 86 -20.35 10.41 -3.81
CA ILE A 86 -20.69 11.49 -2.88
C ILE A 86 -19.88 11.29 -1.60
N VAL A 87 -19.04 12.28 -1.27
CA VAL A 87 -18.27 12.27 -0.04
C VAL A 87 -18.90 13.21 0.97
N SER A 88 -19.46 12.67 2.05
CA SER A 88 -20.17 13.43 3.08
C SER A 88 -19.36 13.52 4.38
N LYS A 89 -19.43 14.67 5.06
CA LYS A 89 -18.90 14.85 6.41
C LYS A 89 -19.71 14.06 7.45
N GLU A 90 -21.04 14.12 7.37
CA GLU A 90 -21.97 13.58 8.38
C GLU A 90 -22.67 12.27 7.94
N GLY A 91 -22.31 11.73 6.78
CA GLY A 91 -22.91 10.50 6.24
C GLY A 91 -24.26 10.73 5.56
N PHE A 92 -25.08 9.67 5.50
CA PHE A 92 -26.27 9.60 4.64
C PHE A 92 -27.50 9.18 5.42
N GLN A 93 -28.68 9.58 4.92
CA GLN A 93 -29.97 9.09 5.42
C GLN A 93 -30.25 7.69 4.84
N ALA A 94 -31.01 6.86 5.55
CA ALA A 94 -31.30 5.47 5.13
C ALA A 94 -31.86 5.36 3.69
N GLY A 95 -32.73 6.29 3.29
CA GLY A 95 -33.29 6.30 1.92
C GLY A 95 -32.29 6.70 0.82
N ALA A 96 -31.13 7.26 1.17
CA ALA A 96 -30.07 7.59 0.22
C ALA A 96 -29.33 6.32 -0.23
N ASP A 97 -29.03 5.41 0.71
CA ASP A 97 -28.37 4.14 0.41
C ASP A 97 -29.20 3.24 -0.50
N GLU A 98 -30.53 3.25 -0.30
CA GLU A 98 -31.44 2.51 -1.19
C GLU A 98 -31.47 3.07 -2.61
N ALA A 99 -31.35 4.38 -2.77
CA ALA A 99 -31.38 5.03 -4.08
C ALA A 99 -30.22 4.64 -4.98
N VAL A 100 -29.08 4.26 -4.43
CA VAL A 100 -27.85 3.91 -5.19
C VAL A 100 -27.67 2.42 -5.43
N LYS A 101 -28.58 1.58 -4.93
CA LYS A 101 -28.52 0.13 -5.19
C LYS A 101 -28.47 -0.16 -6.70
N ASN A 102 -27.52 -1.00 -7.11
CA ASN A 102 -27.30 -1.39 -8.52
C ASN A 102 -26.99 -0.20 -9.46
N SER A 103 -26.49 0.91 -8.93
CA SER A 103 -26.01 2.04 -9.73
C SER A 103 -24.46 2.12 -9.69
N ASN A 104 -23.91 3.02 -10.52
CA ASN A 104 -22.49 3.36 -10.49
C ASN A 104 -22.15 4.46 -9.46
N ILE A 105 -23.04 4.73 -8.51
CA ILE A 105 -22.86 5.74 -7.46
C ILE A 105 -22.42 5.09 -6.15
N LEU A 106 -21.42 5.71 -5.51
CA LEU A 106 -20.90 5.30 -4.20
C LEU A 106 -21.16 6.43 -3.20
N LEU A 107 -21.67 6.08 -2.02
CA LEU A 107 -21.88 6.99 -0.90
C LEU A 107 -20.87 6.66 0.20
N ARG A 108 -20.02 7.60 0.57
CA ARG A 108 -19.00 7.39 1.60
C ARG A 108 -18.77 8.66 2.43
N THR A 109 -18.44 8.46 3.68
CA THR A 109 -17.67 9.47 4.41
C THR A 109 -16.23 9.46 3.94
N PHE A 110 -15.49 10.53 4.18
CA PHE A 110 -14.07 10.58 3.78
C PHE A 110 -13.23 9.52 4.47
N GLU A 111 -13.54 9.19 5.73
CA GLU A 111 -12.85 8.15 6.48
C GLU A 111 -13.12 6.74 5.90
N GLU A 112 -14.36 6.44 5.51
CA GLU A 112 -14.70 5.18 4.85
C GLU A 112 -13.98 5.06 3.50
N LEU A 113 -13.99 6.13 2.70
CA LEU A 113 -13.30 6.18 1.42
C LEU A 113 -11.79 5.91 1.59
N LYS A 114 -11.15 6.56 2.57
CA LYS A 114 -9.73 6.31 2.89
C LYS A 114 -9.46 4.87 3.26
N LYS A 115 -10.25 4.28 4.16
CA LYS A 115 -10.07 2.88 4.58
C LYS A 115 -10.16 1.89 3.42
N GLU A 116 -11.11 2.09 2.50
CA GLU A 116 -11.30 1.21 1.35
C GLU A 116 -10.17 1.33 0.32
N THR A 117 -9.81 2.56 -0.02
CA THR A 117 -8.79 2.83 -1.05
C THR A 117 -7.36 2.57 -0.59
N VAL A 118 -7.04 2.89 0.68
CA VAL A 118 -5.71 2.60 1.26
C VAL A 118 -5.41 1.12 1.18
N ARG A 119 -6.35 0.26 1.57
CA ARG A 119 -6.15 -1.20 1.52
C ARG A 119 -5.85 -1.69 0.10
N TYR A 120 -6.55 -1.17 -0.90
CA TYR A 120 -6.33 -1.55 -2.30
C TYR A 120 -4.99 -1.02 -2.82
N SER A 121 -4.67 0.23 -2.56
CA SER A 121 -3.42 0.87 -2.97
C SER A 121 -2.21 0.20 -2.33
N LEU A 122 -2.26 -0.08 -1.03
CA LEU A 122 -1.18 -0.78 -0.32
C LEU A 122 -0.96 -2.19 -0.86
N THR A 123 -2.03 -2.93 -1.19
CA THR A 123 -1.90 -4.26 -1.80
C THR A 123 -1.16 -4.19 -3.13
N ASN A 124 -1.50 -3.24 -3.99
CA ASN A 124 -0.85 -3.07 -5.29
C ASN A 124 0.62 -2.62 -5.12
N ILE A 125 0.90 -1.67 -4.24
CA ILE A 125 2.25 -1.19 -3.96
C ILE A 125 3.12 -2.30 -3.36
N LEU A 126 2.60 -3.10 -2.44
CA LEU A 126 3.36 -4.12 -1.73
C LEU A 126 3.53 -5.42 -2.53
N SER A 127 2.64 -5.73 -3.47
CA SER A 127 2.68 -6.98 -4.24
C SER A 127 4.05 -7.28 -4.88
N PRO A 128 4.76 -6.34 -5.53
CA PRO A 128 6.11 -6.59 -6.05
C PRO A 128 7.13 -6.93 -4.95
N TYR A 129 7.04 -6.25 -3.79
CA TYR A 129 7.94 -6.47 -2.65
C TYR A 129 7.69 -7.84 -2.01
N GLU A 130 6.43 -8.24 -1.86
CA GLU A 130 6.06 -9.56 -1.35
C GLU A 130 6.53 -10.69 -2.27
N LYS A 131 6.39 -10.53 -3.58
CA LYS A 131 6.88 -11.48 -4.57
C LYS A 131 8.40 -11.60 -4.50
N ARG A 132 9.09 -10.48 -4.45
CA ARG A 132 10.56 -10.44 -4.34
C ARG A 132 11.03 -11.06 -3.02
N PHE A 133 10.38 -10.72 -1.91
CA PHE A 133 10.65 -11.33 -0.60
C PHE A 133 10.55 -12.86 -0.68
N LYS A 134 9.47 -13.41 -1.23
CA LYS A 134 9.27 -14.86 -1.38
C LYS A 134 10.37 -15.52 -2.21
N ILE A 135 10.82 -14.88 -3.29
CA ILE A 135 11.91 -15.39 -4.12
C ILE A 135 13.23 -15.44 -3.33
N LEU A 136 13.56 -14.36 -2.61
CA LEU A 136 14.80 -14.30 -1.82
C LEU A 136 14.74 -15.21 -0.60
N GLU A 137 13.60 -15.33 0.04
CA GLU A 137 13.33 -16.29 1.10
C GLU A 137 13.57 -17.71 0.59
N ALA A 138 13.02 -18.07 -0.57
CA ALA A 138 13.20 -19.33 -1.24
C ALA A 138 14.68 -19.64 -1.46
N ARG A 139 15.42 -18.73 -2.06
CA ARG A 139 16.87 -18.88 -2.29
C ARG A 139 17.64 -19.07 -0.98
N TYR A 140 17.38 -18.24 0.03
CA TYR A 140 18.04 -18.34 1.33
C TYR A 140 17.83 -19.72 1.97
N TRP A 141 16.61 -20.23 1.98
CA TRP A 141 16.28 -21.49 2.62
C TRP A 141 16.65 -22.73 1.77
N SER A 142 16.88 -22.57 0.47
CA SER A 142 17.35 -23.65 -0.40
C SER A 142 18.73 -24.20 0.02
N HIS A 143 19.51 -23.38 0.72
CA HIS A 143 20.79 -23.77 1.26
C HIS A 143 20.67 -24.33 2.68
N SER A 144 21.40 -25.38 3.00
CA SER A 144 21.42 -25.97 4.36
C SER A 144 21.99 -24.99 5.39
N LYS A 145 21.63 -25.17 6.67
CA LYS A 145 22.15 -24.33 7.77
C LYS A 145 23.70 -24.27 7.75
N LYS A 146 24.35 -25.40 7.53
CA LYS A 146 25.81 -25.50 7.44
C LYS A 146 26.39 -24.61 6.33
N ILE A 147 25.79 -24.66 5.14
CA ILE A 147 26.22 -23.88 3.99
C ILE A 147 25.99 -22.40 4.26
N ARG A 148 24.82 -22.01 4.76
CA ARG A 148 24.57 -20.60 5.10
C ARG A 148 25.55 -20.03 6.12
N GLN A 149 25.98 -20.84 7.10
CA GLN A 149 26.99 -20.43 8.06
C GLN A 149 28.40 -20.34 7.41
N LYS A 150 28.79 -21.33 6.62
CA LYS A 150 30.08 -21.35 5.92
C LYS A 150 30.29 -20.14 4.99
N TYR A 151 29.23 -19.69 4.33
CA TYR A 151 29.25 -18.59 3.36
C TYR A 151 28.71 -17.27 3.90
N ASN A 152 28.75 -17.06 5.22
CA ASN A 152 28.38 -15.79 5.90
C ASN A 152 26.97 -15.29 5.59
N LEU A 153 26.04 -16.17 5.21
CA LEU A 153 24.61 -15.85 5.08
C LEU A 153 23.88 -15.91 6.43
N ARG A 154 24.48 -16.60 7.42
CA ARG A 154 23.93 -16.75 8.76
C ARG A 154 25.07 -16.71 9.78
N ALA A 155 25.05 -15.74 10.67
CA ALA A 155 26.02 -15.66 11.75
C ALA A 155 25.80 -16.73 12.83
N TYR A 156 26.87 -17.07 13.57
CA TYR A 156 26.79 -17.75 14.83
C TYR A 156 26.44 -16.76 15.95
N ILE A 157 25.76 -17.23 16.99
CA ILE A 157 25.29 -16.37 18.10
C ILE A 157 26.47 -15.74 18.88
N GLU A 158 27.66 -16.29 18.75
CA GLU A 158 28.86 -15.91 19.51
C GLU A 158 29.79 -14.93 18.74
N ASP A 159 29.53 -14.67 17.47
CA ASP A 159 30.37 -13.81 16.63
C ASP A 159 29.86 -12.35 16.63
N ASN A 160 30.75 -11.40 16.34
CA ASN A 160 30.40 -10.04 15.99
C ASN A 160 29.60 -10.08 14.67
N ILE A 161 28.28 -9.98 14.77
CA ILE A 161 27.37 -10.26 13.66
C ILE A 161 27.29 -9.05 12.74
N GLU A 162 28.01 -9.07 11.62
CA GLU A 162 27.86 -8.03 10.58
C GLU A 162 26.61 -8.25 9.73
N PHE A 163 26.21 -9.50 9.46
CA PHE A 163 25.09 -9.86 8.61
C PHE A 163 24.42 -11.16 9.05
N SER A 164 23.09 -11.17 8.98
CA SER A 164 22.26 -12.37 9.11
C SER A 164 21.05 -12.29 8.17
N GLY A 165 21.06 -13.07 7.11
CA GLY A 165 19.93 -13.15 6.16
C GLY A 165 18.63 -13.56 6.84
N PHE A 166 18.70 -14.36 7.90
CA PHE A 166 17.53 -14.74 8.69
C PHE A 166 16.87 -13.56 9.42
N LEU A 167 17.68 -12.75 10.15
CA LEU A 167 17.16 -11.57 10.85
C LEU A 167 16.66 -10.51 9.88
N LEU A 168 17.36 -10.35 8.75
CA LEU A 168 16.92 -9.41 7.70
C LEU A 168 15.60 -9.85 7.06
N LEU A 169 15.44 -11.14 6.73
CA LEU A 169 14.14 -11.69 6.25
C LEU A 169 13.02 -11.45 7.25
N ALA A 170 13.27 -11.71 8.53
CA ALA A 170 12.28 -11.50 9.57
C ALA A 170 11.88 -10.02 9.70
N LYS A 171 12.84 -9.09 9.64
CA LYS A 171 12.54 -7.65 9.69
C LYS A 171 11.78 -7.20 8.43
N ILE A 172 12.18 -7.64 7.23
CA ILE A 172 11.46 -7.35 5.98
C ILE A 172 9.98 -7.79 6.09
N CYS A 173 9.74 -9.01 6.58
CA CYS A 173 8.40 -9.53 6.82
C CYS A 173 7.61 -8.63 7.79
N SER A 174 8.22 -8.26 8.93
CA SER A 174 7.62 -7.35 9.91
C SER A 174 7.28 -5.99 9.32
N VAL A 175 8.17 -5.39 8.53
CA VAL A 175 7.93 -4.09 7.87
C VAL A 175 6.76 -4.18 6.89
N ILE A 176 6.69 -5.22 6.06
CA ILE A 176 5.56 -5.45 5.13
C ILE A 176 4.23 -5.52 5.90
N GLU A 177 4.19 -6.27 7.01
CA GLU A 177 2.97 -6.39 7.82
C GLU A 177 2.57 -5.08 8.50
N ASN A 178 3.53 -4.30 9.01
CA ASN A 178 3.23 -2.98 9.59
C ASN A 178 2.69 -2.01 8.54
N ILE A 179 3.24 -2.03 7.30
CA ILE A 179 2.69 -1.22 6.20
C ILE A 179 1.24 -1.62 5.90
N LYS A 180 0.93 -2.92 5.80
CA LYS A 180 -0.45 -3.40 5.56
C LYS A 180 -1.44 -2.92 6.62
N ASN A 181 -0.98 -2.85 7.86
CA ASN A 181 -1.78 -2.41 8.99
C ASN A 181 -1.77 -0.89 9.19
N VAL A 182 -1.05 -0.14 8.31
CA VAL A 182 -0.88 1.33 8.42
C VAL A 182 -0.37 1.74 9.81
N SER A 183 0.51 0.92 10.39
CA SER A 183 1.05 1.10 11.74
C SER A 183 2.38 1.84 11.67
N TYR A 184 2.36 3.13 11.94
CA TYR A 184 3.54 3.99 11.98
C TYR A 184 3.68 4.65 13.36
N PRO A 185 4.90 4.95 13.82
CA PRO A 185 6.19 4.67 13.18
C PRO A 185 6.55 3.19 13.16
N ILE A 186 7.34 2.75 12.16
CA ILE A 186 7.84 1.38 12.05
C ILE A 186 9.30 1.37 12.49
N ASP A 187 9.63 0.59 13.51
CA ASP A 187 11.02 0.32 13.88
C ASP A 187 11.71 -0.52 12.80
N LEU A 188 12.80 0.00 12.25
CA LEU A 188 13.60 -0.61 11.18
C LEU A 188 14.93 -1.17 11.70
N CYS A 189 15.21 -1.00 12.99
CA CYS A 189 16.43 -1.50 13.60
C CYS A 189 16.44 -3.04 13.59
N ILE A 190 17.57 -3.62 13.21
CA ILE A 190 17.82 -5.04 13.35
C ILE A 190 18.90 -5.19 14.44
N PRO A 191 18.53 -5.68 15.64
CA PRO A 191 19.49 -5.82 16.72
C PRO A 191 20.72 -6.62 16.28
N GLN A 192 21.89 -6.18 16.71
CA GLN A 192 23.17 -6.84 16.47
C GLN A 192 23.67 -6.87 15.02
N LEU A 193 22.96 -6.25 14.07
CA LEU A 193 23.42 -6.13 12.68
C LEU A 193 23.90 -4.72 12.37
N THR A 194 24.73 -4.63 11.33
CA THR A 194 25.04 -3.34 10.72
C THR A 194 23.75 -2.68 10.24
N GLN A 195 23.54 -1.44 10.62
CA GLN A 195 22.35 -0.67 10.27
C GLN A 195 22.16 -0.58 8.74
N VAL A 196 20.96 -0.88 8.29
CA VAL A 196 20.54 -0.77 6.88
C VAL A 196 19.62 0.43 6.75
N GLY A 197 20.11 1.54 6.21
CA GLY A 197 19.32 2.75 6.02
C GLY A 197 18.90 3.43 7.33
N GLU A 198 17.69 3.97 7.36
CA GLU A 198 17.12 4.67 8.51
C GLU A 198 16.72 3.69 9.64
N LEU A 199 16.68 4.20 10.89
CA LEU A 199 16.29 3.41 12.06
C LEU A 199 14.77 3.27 12.21
N GLU A 200 14.01 4.20 11.62
CA GLU A 200 12.56 4.29 11.76
C GLU A 200 11.93 4.79 10.47
N ALA A 201 10.73 4.32 10.16
CA ALA A 201 9.91 4.83 9.08
C ALA A 201 8.62 5.44 9.63
N ASN A 202 8.43 6.72 9.38
CA ASN A 202 7.26 7.49 9.82
C ASN A 202 6.13 7.53 8.77
N ASN A 203 6.39 7.03 7.58
CA ASN A 203 5.44 7.00 6.47
C ASN A 203 5.74 5.89 5.47
N LEU A 204 4.81 5.66 4.55
CA LEU A 204 4.92 4.64 3.51
C LEU A 204 6.20 4.77 2.67
N GLN A 205 6.56 5.99 2.25
CA GLN A 205 7.72 6.19 1.37
C GLN A 205 9.03 5.77 2.04
N GLN A 206 9.22 6.14 3.31
CA GLN A 206 10.39 5.72 4.09
C GLN A 206 10.45 4.20 4.27
N ALA A 207 9.31 3.58 4.58
CA ALA A 207 9.23 2.12 4.70
C ALA A 207 9.54 1.40 3.37
N ILE A 208 9.05 1.90 2.25
CA ILE A 208 9.34 1.36 0.91
C ILE A 208 10.82 1.54 0.56
N ASN A 209 11.41 2.69 0.85
CA ASN A 209 12.84 2.92 0.64
C ASN A 209 13.68 1.90 1.42
N TRP A 210 13.34 1.66 2.68
CA TRP A 210 14.02 0.67 3.51
C TRP A 210 13.84 -0.76 2.98
N LEU A 211 12.61 -1.13 2.53
CA LEU A 211 12.36 -2.44 1.89
C LEU A 211 13.24 -2.65 0.66
N ASN A 212 13.41 -1.62 -0.17
CA ASN A 212 14.33 -1.67 -1.31
C ASN A 212 15.77 -1.95 -0.87
N LEU A 213 16.26 -1.22 0.12
CA LEU A 213 17.61 -1.42 0.66
C LEU A 213 17.79 -2.82 1.24
N GLY A 214 16.88 -3.27 2.08
CA GLY A 214 16.94 -4.59 2.72
C GLY A 214 16.88 -5.74 1.72
N LEU A 215 15.97 -5.68 0.74
CA LEU A 215 15.87 -6.69 -0.31
C LEU A 215 17.09 -6.71 -1.23
N ASN A 216 17.65 -5.54 -1.56
CA ASN A 216 18.89 -5.45 -2.36
C ASN A 216 20.08 -6.04 -1.61
N LEU A 217 20.26 -5.69 -0.34
CA LEU A 217 21.34 -6.23 0.49
C LEU A 217 21.25 -7.76 0.59
N LEU A 218 20.06 -8.30 0.83
CA LEU A 218 19.87 -9.75 0.90
C LEU A 218 20.22 -10.43 -0.43
N ASP A 219 19.77 -9.86 -1.54
CA ASP A 219 20.04 -10.39 -2.88
C ASP A 219 21.53 -10.37 -3.21
N GLU A 220 22.22 -9.25 -2.94
CA GLU A 220 23.68 -9.13 -3.12
C GLU A 220 24.43 -10.18 -2.31
N ARG A 221 24.11 -10.34 -1.03
CA ARG A 221 24.75 -11.34 -0.16
C ARG A 221 24.52 -12.76 -0.64
N LEU A 222 23.30 -13.07 -1.12
CA LEU A 222 22.99 -14.38 -1.70
C LEU A 222 23.82 -14.63 -2.98
N ILE A 223 23.86 -13.65 -3.90
CA ILE A 223 24.62 -13.78 -5.15
C ILE A 223 26.10 -14.02 -4.87
N LEU A 224 26.72 -13.23 -4.00
CA LEU A 224 28.14 -13.38 -3.67
C LEU A 224 28.42 -14.75 -3.05
N ALA A 225 27.58 -15.20 -2.12
CA ALA A 225 27.72 -16.52 -1.50
C ALA A 225 27.55 -17.66 -2.52
N GLU A 226 26.56 -17.56 -3.41
CA GLU A 226 26.28 -18.57 -4.44
C GLU A 226 27.41 -18.67 -5.48
N ILE A 227 28.03 -17.54 -5.85
CA ILE A 227 29.23 -17.51 -6.71
C ILE A 227 30.39 -18.28 -6.03
N GLU A 228 30.63 -18.03 -4.74
CA GLU A 228 31.67 -18.75 -4.00
C GLU A 228 31.34 -20.25 -3.83
N MET A 229 30.07 -20.58 -3.59
CA MET A 229 29.61 -21.99 -3.57
C MET A 229 29.86 -22.68 -4.91
N GLN A 230 29.64 -22.00 -6.03
CA GLN A 230 29.91 -22.54 -7.37
C GLN A 230 31.42 -22.81 -7.58
N LYS A 231 32.27 -21.86 -7.22
CA LYS A 231 33.75 -22.05 -7.29
C LYS A 231 34.21 -23.24 -6.49
N ASN A 232 33.55 -23.52 -5.37
CA ASN A 232 33.91 -24.64 -4.46
C ASN A 232 33.16 -25.94 -4.78
N ASN A 233 32.33 -26.00 -5.85
CA ASN A 233 31.44 -27.12 -6.18
C ASN A 233 30.44 -27.48 -5.06
N GLU A 234 30.02 -26.51 -4.27
CA GLU A 234 29.10 -26.66 -3.14
C GLU A 234 27.72 -26.02 -3.40
N PHE A 235 27.47 -25.50 -4.61
CA PHE A 235 26.19 -24.97 -4.99
C PHE A 235 25.20 -26.12 -5.29
N LEU A 236 24.51 -26.59 -4.24
CA LEU A 236 23.53 -27.67 -4.30
C LEU A 236 22.22 -27.22 -3.62
N PRO A 237 21.47 -26.29 -4.23
CA PRO A 237 20.24 -25.79 -3.64
C PRO A 237 19.17 -26.86 -3.60
N LYS A 238 18.42 -26.95 -2.49
CA LYS A 238 17.24 -27.79 -2.36
C LYS A 238 16.03 -27.01 -2.87
N LEU A 239 15.31 -27.57 -3.84
CA LEU A 239 14.14 -26.91 -4.40
C LEU A 239 12.89 -27.08 -3.51
N ASP A 240 12.83 -28.16 -2.71
CA ASP A 240 11.74 -28.43 -1.78
C ASP A 240 12.14 -27.99 -0.36
N TYR A 241 11.85 -26.76 -0.01
CA TYR A 241 11.93 -26.32 1.39
C TYR A 241 10.53 -25.86 1.84
N PRO A 242 10.17 -26.12 3.10
CA PRO A 242 8.89 -25.63 3.63
C PRO A 242 8.90 -24.08 3.67
N SER A 243 7.87 -23.47 3.13
CA SER A 243 7.66 -22.03 3.34
C SER A 243 7.56 -21.76 4.85
N ILE A 244 8.36 -20.82 5.33
CA ILE A 244 8.30 -20.44 6.74
C ILE A 244 7.04 -19.61 6.95
N SER A 245 6.26 -19.93 8.00
CA SER A 245 5.07 -19.16 8.31
C SER A 245 5.45 -17.73 8.75
N ILE A 246 4.62 -16.77 8.38
CA ILE A 246 4.73 -15.37 8.84
C ILE A 246 4.78 -15.32 10.39
N ASP A 247 4.06 -16.20 11.07
CA ASP A 247 4.02 -16.27 12.53
C ASP A 247 5.37 -16.61 13.15
N PHE A 248 6.20 -17.42 12.47
CA PHE A 248 7.54 -17.72 12.92
C PHE A 248 8.44 -16.47 12.89
N TYR A 249 8.35 -15.63 11.87
CA TYR A 249 9.10 -14.38 11.81
C TYR A 249 8.61 -13.36 12.85
N LYS A 250 7.31 -13.29 13.11
CA LYS A 250 6.73 -12.45 14.17
C LYS A 250 7.24 -12.84 15.56
N TYR A 251 7.34 -14.13 15.82
CA TYR A 251 7.83 -14.66 17.10
C TYR A 251 9.24 -14.15 17.43
N ILE A 252 10.12 -14.02 16.45
CA ILE A 252 11.53 -13.63 16.67
C ILE A 252 11.65 -12.22 17.28
N PHE A 253 10.79 -11.29 16.88
CA PHE A 253 10.82 -9.93 17.41
C PHE A 253 9.91 -9.72 18.62
N SER A 254 8.97 -10.64 18.90
CA SER A 254 8.14 -10.59 20.11
C SER A 254 8.84 -11.12 21.38
N VAL A 255 9.88 -11.92 21.22
CA VAL A 255 10.65 -12.48 22.34
C VAL A 255 11.76 -11.54 22.86
N GLN A 256 12.04 -10.44 22.11
CA GLN A 256 13.07 -9.46 22.46
C GLN A 256 12.51 -8.15 23.06
N ALA A 257 11.19 -8.03 23.25
CA ALA A 257 10.49 -6.96 23.93
C ALA A 257 10.08 -7.39 25.35
#